data_f77be806e29a17d94ce27973b7e1630e
#
_entry.id   f77be806e29a17d94ce27973b7e1630e
#
_cell.length_a   1.000
_cell.length_b   1.000
_cell.length_c   1.000
_cell.angle_alpha   90.00
_cell.angle_beta   90.00
_cell.angle_gamma   90.00
#
_symmetry.space_group_name_H-M   'P 1'
#
loop_
_entity.id
_entity.type
_entity.pdbx_description
1 polymer ?
#
loop_
_entity_poly.entity_id
_entity_poly.type
_entity_poly.pdbx_seq_one_letter_code
_entity_poly.pdbx_strand_id
1 'polypeptide(L)'
;MSLPVLSPSETVASVLATFQGKGRAHLLPCLLAVQRAHGWLAPELVTRIGAALAVPVADIYGVIDFYTMLYSQPHGRHLLRVCDDVACALARPANSEALLAAIANQTGLRQHGDASADGMFTLELMPCLGRCAEAPALLLDDAPLPAPALLAWLDSDQDVTALLAATAAPAPTPVLGEALLAADVGRVDPYSLADYEQRGGFAALRQALSVMTPAAVVQAIEASGLVGRGGAAFPTGVKWRSAADEPATPKMVVCNADESETGTFKDRYLLQGDPFRLIEAMTLAAYAIQGQGEV
;
A
#
# COMPACT_ATOMS: atom_id res chain seq x y z
N MET A 1 7.18 7.00 -5.10
CA MET A 1 7.15 8.43 -5.44
C MET A 1 5.99 9.02 -4.66
N SER A 2 6.25 9.68 -3.52
CA SER A 2 5.20 10.34 -2.74
C SER A 2 4.67 11.51 -3.56
N LEU A 3 3.35 11.57 -3.75
CA LEU A 3 2.72 12.75 -4.34
C LEU A 3 2.99 13.94 -3.42
N PRO A 4 3.36 15.11 -3.97
CA PRO A 4 3.62 16.28 -3.15
C PRO A 4 2.37 16.64 -2.33
N VAL A 5 2.56 16.88 -1.04
CA VAL A 5 1.51 17.47 -0.18
C VAL A 5 1.28 18.88 -0.70
N LEU A 6 0.08 19.14 -1.24
CA LEU A 6 -0.29 20.46 -1.72
C LEU A 6 -0.37 21.43 -0.53
N SER A 7 0.20 22.62 -0.68
CA SER A 7 0.04 23.69 0.30
C SER A 7 -1.40 24.24 0.25
N PRO A 8 -1.98 24.73 1.37
CA PRO A 8 -3.33 25.30 1.41
C PRO A 8 -3.57 26.49 0.46
N SER A 9 -2.54 26.98 -0.20
CA SER A 9 -2.60 28.11 -1.15
C SER A 9 -2.73 27.70 -2.62
N GLU A 10 -2.70 26.39 -2.96
CA GLU A 10 -2.79 25.97 -4.35
C GLU A 10 -4.23 25.95 -4.84
N THR A 11 -4.53 26.79 -5.80
CA THR A 11 -5.83 26.81 -6.48
C THR A 11 -5.88 25.69 -7.52
N VAL A 12 -7.09 25.20 -7.85
CA VAL A 12 -7.30 24.25 -8.96
C VAL A 12 -6.65 24.75 -10.26
N ALA A 13 -6.60 26.06 -10.49
CA ALA A 13 -6.01 26.64 -11.67
C ALA A 13 -4.47 26.42 -11.71
N SER A 14 -3.79 26.61 -10.58
CA SER A 14 -2.34 26.36 -10.50
C SER A 14 -2.02 24.87 -10.65
N VAL A 15 -2.83 23.99 -10.04
CA VAL A 15 -2.71 22.55 -10.23
C VAL A 15 -2.85 22.15 -11.70
N LEU A 16 -3.89 22.59 -12.39
CA LEU A 16 -4.12 22.26 -13.79
C LEU A 16 -2.99 22.79 -14.71
N ALA A 17 -2.43 23.95 -14.41
CA ALA A 17 -1.30 24.50 -15.16
C ALA A 17 -0.08 23.56 -15.13
N THR A 18 0.15 22.84 -14.03
CA THR A 18 1.26 21.86 -13.94
C THR A 18 1.08 20.65 -14.83
N PHE A 19 -0.16 20.35 -15.24
CA PHE A 19 -0.51 19.20 -16.07
C PHE A 19 -0.75 19.55 -17.55
N GLN A 20 -0.71 20.83 -17.91
CA GLN A 20 -1.00 21.26 -19.27
C GLN A 20 -0.14 20.55 -20.32
N GLY A 21 -0.77 19.88 -21.28
CA GLY A 21 -0.11 19.18 -22.39
C GLY A 21 0.58 17.87 -22.04
N LYS A 22 0.50 17.38 -20.80
CA LYS A 22 1.18 16.15 -20.37
C LYS A 22 0.53 14.84 -20.86
N GLY A 23 -0.69 14.90 -21.40
CA GLY A 23 -1.36 13.76 -22.01
C GLY A 23 -1.93 12.73 -21.01
N ARG A 24 -2.47 11.64 -21.55
CA ARG A 24 -3.24 10.60 -20.83
C ARG A 24 -2.46 9.92 -19.69
N ALA A 25 -1.15 9.74 -19.81
CA ALA A 25 -0.34 9.11 -18.75
C ALA A 25 -0.39 9.87 -17.41
N HIS A 26 -0.77 11.15 -17.43
CA HIS A 26 -0.89 11.98 -16.24
C HIS A 26 -2.35 12.13 -15.76
N LEU A 27 -3.30 11.37 -16.29
CA LEU A 27 -4.71 11.53 -15.95
C LEU A 27 -4.97 11.26 -14.46
N LEU A 28 -4.59 10.09 -13.95
CA LEU A 28 -4.80 9.74 -12.54
C LEU A 28 -4.08 10.69 -11.57
N PRO A 29 -2.79 11.03 -11.76
CA PRO A 29 -2.14 12.05 -10.95
C PRO A 29 -2.85 13.41 -10.96
N CYS A 30 -3.36 13.84 -12.12
CA CYS A 30 -4.10 15.09 -12.25
C CYS A 30 -5.43 15.06 -11.49
N LEU A 31 -6.21 13.98 -11.63
CA LEU A 31 -7.48 13.78 -10.90
C LEU A 31 -7.27 13.85 -9.40
N LEU A 32 -6.27 13.13 -8.87
CA LEU A 32 -5.94 13.14 -7.45
C LEU A 32 -5.52 14.55 -6.96
N ALA A 33 -4.72 15.27 -7.74
CA ALA A 33 -4.28 16.61 -7.38
C ALA A 33 -5.44 17.62 -7.39
N VAL A 34 -6.32 17.56 -8.39
CA VAL A 34 -7.51 18.42 -8.49
C VAL A 34 -8.50 18.10 -7.36
N GLN A 35 -8.75 16.83 -7.08
CA GLN A 35 -9.62 16.42 -5.97
C GLN A 35 -9.09 16.91 -4.62
N ARG A 36 -7.78 16.81 -4.35
CA ARG A 36 -7.18 17.36 -3.13
C ARG A 36 -7.37 18.87 -3.00
N ALA A 37 -7.32 19.60 -4.11
CA ALA A 37 -7.48 21.06 -4.12
C ALA A 37 -8.93 21.54 -3.99
N HIS A 38 -9.91 20.71 -4.42
CA HIS A 38 -11.34 21.10 -4.48
C HIS A 38 -12.24 20.28 -3.58
N GLY A 39 -11.83 19.10 -3.17
CA GLY A 39 -12.59 18.12 -2.39
C GLY A 39 -13.21 17.02 -3.26
N TRP A 40 -13.70 17.33 -4.45
CA TRP A 40 -14.32 16.39 -5.38
C TRP A 40 -14.16 16.84 -6.84
N LEU A 41 -14.46 15.95 -7.79
CA LEU A 41 -14.28 16.16 -9.21
C LEU A 41 -15.57 16.65 -9.87
N ALA A 42 -15.87 17.94 -9.69
CA ALA A 42 -17.05 18.58 -10.27
C ALA A 42 -17.05 18.48 -11.82
N PRO A 43 -18.20 18.41 -12.50
CA PRO A 43 -18.28 18.30 -13.96
C PRO A 43 -17.50 19.36 -14.72
N GLU A 44 -17.47 20.57 -14.20
CA GLU A 44 -16.70 21.69 -14.79
C GLU A 44 -15.20 21.44 -14.68
N LEU A 45 -14.75 20.83 -13.58
CA LEU A 45 -13.33 20.49 -13.38
C LEU A 45 -12.94 19.32 -14.27
N VAL A 46 -13.79 18.31 -14.43
CA VAL A 46 -13.57 17.19 -15.36
C VAL A 46 -13.38 17.72 -16.80
N THR A 47 -14.20 18.66 -17.22
CA THR A 47 -14.07 19.30 -18.54
C THR A 47 -12.72 20.04 -18.68
N ARG A 48 -12.30 20.78 -17.66
CA ARG A 48 -11.02 21.50 -17.63
C ARG A 48 -9.82 20.54 -17.63
N ILE A 49 -9.90 19.42 -16.91
CA ILE A 49 -8.90 18.36 -16.92
C ILE A 49 -8.77 17.77 -18.33
N GLY A 50 -9.91 17.49 -18.98
CA GLY A 50 -9.94 17.00 -20.35
C GLY A 50 -9.21 17.92 -21.32
N ALA A 51 -9.49 19.22 -21.22
CA ALA A 51 -8.82 20.25 -22.04
C ALA A 51 -7.32 20.33 -21.72
N ALA A 52 -6.92 20.28 -20.45
CA ALA A 52 -5.50 20.40 -20.04
C ALA A 52 -4.66 19.20 -20.50
N LEU A 53 -5.22 18.00 -20.47
CA LEU A 53 -4.50 16.76 -20.80
C LEU A 53 -4.74 16.28 -22.24
N ALA A 54 -5.64 16.93 -23.01
CA ALA A 54 -6.13 16.45 -24.29
C ALA A 54 -6.71 15.02 -24.20
N VAL A 55 -7.55 14.75 -23.17
CA VAL A 55 -8.22 13.48 -22.91
C VAL A 55 -9.72 13.65 -23.04
N PRO A 56 -10.44 12.76 -23.76
CA PRO A 56 -11.89 12.81 -23.84
C PRO A 56 -12.55 12.72 -22.45
N VAL A 57 -13.61 13.54 -22.22
CA VAL A 57 -14.33 13.58 -20.95
C VAL A 57 -14.93 12.22 -20.57
N ALA A 58 -15.38 11.43 -21.54
CA ALA A 58 -15.90 10.08 -21.32
C ALA A 58 -14.83 9.13 -20.71
N ASP A 59 -13.59 9.24 -21.18
CA ASP A 59 -12.47 8.45 -20.64
C ASP A 59 -12.14 8.86 -19.20
N ILE A 60 -12.28 10.15 -18.87
CA ILE A 60 -12.05 10.67 -17.53
C ILE A 60 -13.13 10.13 -16.57
N TYR A 61 -14.39 10.15 -16.95
CA TYR A 61 -15.44 9.54 -16.13
C TYR A 61 -15.24 8.04 -15.95
N GLY A 62 -14.79 7.31 -16.98
CA GLY A 62 -14.45 5.90 -16.85
C GLY A 62 -13.34 5.64 -15.81
N VAL A 63 -12.38 6.56 -15.67
CA VAL A 63 -11.35 6.48 -14.61
C VAL A 63 -11.94 6.84 -13.25
N ILE A 64 -12.77 7.87 -13.16
CA ILE A 64 -13.42 8.26 -11.90
C ILE A 64 -14.29 7.13 -11.36
N ASP A 65 -15.11 6.51 -12.23
CA ASP A 65 -15.99 5.40 -11.84
C ASP A 65 -15.24 4.12 -11.44
N PHE A 66 -14.05 3.92 -12.02
CA PHE A 66 -13.21 2.76 -11.70
C PHE A 66 -12.52 2.88 -10.34
N TYR A 67 -12.01 4.05 -9.99
CA TYR A 67 -11.26 4.25 -8.74
C TYR A 67 -12.19 4.72 -7.63
N THR A 68 -12.45 3.86 -6.65
CA THR A 68 -13.38 4.10 -5.54
C THR A 68 -13.01 5.29 -4.64
N MET A 69 -11.79 5.80 -4.71
CA MET A 69 -11.34 6.98 -3.95
C MET A 69 -11.34 8.27 -4.79
N LEU A 70 -11.98 8.26 -5.97
CA LEU A 70 -12.28 9.46 -6.74
C LEU A 70 -13.77 9.79 -6.62
N TYR A 71 -14.10 11.04 -6.33
CA TYR A 71 -15.44 11.47 -5.99
C TYR A 71 -16.02 12.38 -7.07
N SER A 72 -17.10 11.96 -7.73
CA SER A 72 -17.88 12.77 -8.68
C SER A 72 -18.97 13.61 -8.00
N GLN A 73 -19.17 13.43 -6.70
CA GLN A 73 -20.13 14.15 -5.88
C GLN A 73 -19.44 14.74 -4.64
N PRO A 74 -19.97 15.83 -4.08
CA PRO A 74 -19.47 16.36 -2.82
C PRO A 74 -19.70 15.37 -1.68
N HIS A 75 -18.76 15.33 -0.76
CA HIS A 75 -18.83 14.52 0.47
C HIS A 75 -18.65 15.43 1.70
N GLY A 76 -18.79 14.87 2.90
CA GLY A 76 -18.49 15.56 4.15
C GLY A 76 -17.04 16.07 4.22
N ARG A 77 -16.79 16.96 5.15
CA ARG A 77 -15.47 17.57 5.35
C ARG A 77 -14.37 16.53 5.60
N HIS A 78 -14.74 15.44 6.28
CA HIS A 78 -13.88 14.31 6.59
C HIS A 78 -14.49 13.01 6.10
N LEU A 79 -13.65 12.12 5.59
CA LEU A 79 -14.02 10.79 5.14
C LEU A 79 -13.63 9.77 6.22
N LEU A 80 -14.63 9.13 6.83
CA LEU A 80 -14.42 8.03 7.75
C LEU A 80 -14.54 6.71 6.98
N ARG A 81 -13.41 6.10 6.66
CA ARG A 81 -13.36 4.82 5.96
C ARG A 81 -13.23 3.68 6.94
N VAL A 82 -14.14 2.72 6.86
CA VAL A 82 -14.19 1.53 7.70
C VAL A 82 -14.05 0.31 6.82
N CYS A 83 -13.09 -0.55 7.14
CA CYS A 83 -12.96 -1.83 6.47
C CYS A 83 -14.00 -2.82 7.00
N ASP A 84 -14.83 -3.37 6.12
CA ASP A 84 -15.86 -4.38 6.43
C ASP A 84 -15.51 -5.78 5.91
N ASP A 85 -14.29 -5.99 5.45
CA ASP A 85 -13.82 -7.27 4.93
C ASP A 85 -13.55 -8.31 6.04
N VAL A 86 -13.40 -9.57 5.65
CA VAL A 86 -13.39 -10.74 6.53
C VAL A 86 -12.40 -10.64 7.69
N ALA A 87 -11.19 -10.13 7.48
CA ALA A 87 -10.21 -9.98 8.56
C ALA A 87 -10.69 -9.00 9.64
N CYS A 88 -11.31 -7.88 9.24
CA CYS A 88 -11.86 -6.88 10.15
C CYS A 88 -13.17 -7.35 10.80
N ALA A 89 -14.00 -8.10 10.05
CA ALA A 89 -15.23 -8.72 10.59
C ALA A 89 -14.95 -9.79 11.65
N LEU A 90 -13.80 -10.46 11.58
CA LEU A 90 -13.38 -11.48 12.56
C LEU A 90 -12.48 -10.96 13.68
N ALA A 91 -12.07 -9.69 13.65
CA ALA A 91 -11.18 -9.09 14.65
C ALA A 91 -11.75 -9.19 16.07
N ARG A 92 -10.86 -9.29 17.07
CA ARG A 92 -11.21 -9.35 18.50
C ARG A 92 -10.28 -8.41 19.29
N PRO A 93 -10.72 -7.78 20.38
CA PRO A 93 -12.04 -7.94 21.03
C PRO A 93 -13.20 -7.23 20.31
N ALA A 94 -12.93 -6.20 19.50
CA ALA A 94 -13.91 -5.50 18.67
C ALA A 94 -13.70 -5.86 17.19
N ASN A 95 -14.77 -5.97 16.44
CA ASN A 95 -14.77 -6.19 15.01
C ASN A 95 -15.41 -5.01 14.25
N SER A 96 -15.39 -5.05 12.92
CA SER A 96 -15.97 -3.98 12.12
C SER A 96 -17.47 -3.80 12.35
N GLU A 97 -18.23 -4.87 12.60
CA GLU A 97 -19.66 -4.81 12.90
C GLU A 97 -19.95 -4.03 14.19
N ALA A 98 -19.24 -4.36 15.27
CA ALA A 98 -19.38 -3.63 16.55
C ALA A 98 -18.99 -2.17 16.41
N LEU A 99 -17.95 -1.88 15.63
CA LEU A 99 -17.50 -0.53 15.36
C LEU A 99 -18.51 0.27 14.56
N LEU A 100 -19.08 -0.31 13.49
CA LEU A 100 -20.13 0.31 12.69
C LEU A 100 -21.40 0.57 13.50
N ALA A 101 -21.74 -0.35 14.42
CA ALA A 101 -22.86 -0.14 15.34
C ALA A 101 -22.61 1.06 16.27
N ALA A 102 -21.41 1.22 16.80
CA ALA A 102 -21.03 2.37 17.62
C ALA A 102 -21.10 3.68 16.83
N ILE A 103 -20.54 3.71 15.62
CA ILE A 103 -20.61 4.86 14.70
C ILE A 103 -22.08 5.21 14.44
N ALA A 104 -22.92 4.24 14.05
CA ALA A 104 -24.32 4.45 13.74
C ALA A 104 -25.13 5.03 14.92
N ASN A 105 -24.84 4.57 16.15
CA ASN A 105 -25.55 5.02 17.35
C ASN A 105 -25.19 6.45 17.72
N GLN A 106 -23.95 6.87 17.53
CA GLN A 106 -23.46 8.19 17.96
C GLN A 106 -23.60 9.26 16.85
N THR A 107 -23.44 8.88 15.58
CA THR A 107 -23.39 9.86 14.48
C THR A 107 -24.56 9.75 13.52
N GLY A 108 -25.34 8.67 13.57
CA GLY A 108 -26.40 8.36 12.62
C GLY A 108 -25.93 7.79 11.28
N LEU A 109 -24.60 7.67 11.05
CA LEU A 109 -24.02 7.11 9.82
C LEU A 109 -24.14 5.58 9.82
N ARG A 110 -24.89 5.00 8.88
CA ARG A 110 -25.26 3.56 8.89
C ARG A 110 -24.77 2.78 7.69
N GLN A 111 -24.61 3.44 6.55
CA GLN A 111 -24.29 2.79 5.29
C GLN A 111 -23.28 3.62 4.50
N HIS A 112 -22.67 2.96 3.51
CA HIS A 112 -21.74 3.62 2.60
C HIS A 112 -22.39 4.84 1.93
N GLY A 113 -21.70 5.97 1.99
CA GLY A 113 -22.15 7.24 1.43
C GLY A 113 -23.00 8.10 2.39
N ASP A 114 -23.36 7.60 3.57
CA ASP A 114 -24.08 8.44 4.56
C ASP A 114 -23.20 9.63 4.98
N ALA A 115 -23.81 10.81 5.00
CA ALA A 115 -23.19 12.03 5.51
C ALA A 115 -23.85 12.46 6.81
N SER A 116 -23.04 12.95 7.76
CA SER A 116 -23.54 13.51 9.02
C SER A 116 -24.35 14.79 8.75
N ALA A 117 -25.37 15.06 9.60
CA ALA A 117 -26.28 16.18 9.43
C ALA A 117 -25.59 17.55 9.43
N ASP A 118 -24.44 17.65 10.09
CA ASP A 118 -23.58 18.84 10.16
C ASP A 118 -22.61 18.94 8.98
N GLY A 119 -22.60 17.96 8.07
CA GLY A 119 -21.68 17.89 6.92
C GLY A 119 -20.23 17.62 7.29
N MET A 120 -19.95 17.21 8.54
CA MET A 120 -18.57 16.95 8.98
C MET A 120 -18.01 15.65 8.43
N PHE A 121 -18.80 14.56 8.44
CA PHE A 121 -18.32 13.23 8.07
C PHE A 121 -19.12 12.63 6.93
N THR A 122 -18.45 11.84 6.10
CA THR A 122 -19.06 10.84 5.24
C THR A 122 -18.49 9.48 5.59
N LEU A 123 -19.37 8.48 5.79
CA LEU A 123 -18.99 7.10 6.05
C LEU A 123 -18.73 6.37 4.73
N GLU A 124 -17.59 5.73 4.61
CA GLU A 124 -17.26 4.85 3.50
C GLU A 124 -16.94 3.44 4.00
N LEU A 125 -17.67 2.45 3.52
CA LEU A 125 -17.36 1.04 3.73
C LEU A 125 -16.42 0.59 2.62
N MET A 126 -15.27 0.03 3.02
CA MET A 126 -14.20 -0.35 2.09
C MET A 126 -13.91 -1.84 2.21
N PRO A 127 -13.80 -2.59 1.10
CA PRO A 127 -13.55 -4.02 1.16
C PRO A 127 -12.22 -4.36 1.83
N CYS A 128 -11.15 -3.67 1.59
CA CYS A 128 -9.90 -3.87 2.34
C CYS A 128 -9.04 -2.62 2.23
N LEU A 129 -8.64 -2.08 3.38
CA LEU A 129 -7.74 -0.92 3.47
C LEU A 129 -6.25 -1.31 3.43
N GLY A 130 -5.92 -2.59 3.24
CA GLY A 130 -4.55 -3.10 3.27
C GLY A 130 -3.88 -3.01 4.65
N ARG A 131 -4.66 -2.88 5.72
CA ARG A 131 -4.17 -2.70 7.11
C ARG A 131 -4.63 -3.82 8.04
N CYS A 132 -4.66 -5.05 7.54
CA CYS A 132 -5.18 -6.20 8.28
C CYS A 132 -4.40 -6.51 9.58
N ALA A 133 -3.16 -6.04 9.70
CA ALA A 133 -2.38 -6.11 10.95
C ALA A 133 -2.99 -5.28 12.09
N GLU A 134 -3.86 -4.32 11.76
CA GLU A 134 -4.47 -3.36 12.70
C GLU A 134 -6.00 -3.51 12.72
N ALA A 135 -6.49 -4.71 12.34
CA ALA A 135 -7.93 -4.95 12.28
C ALA A 135 -8.63 -4.70 13.65
N PRO A 136 -9.81 -4.06 13.65
CA PRO A 136 -10.53 -3.49 12.53
C PRO A 136 -9.89 -2.21 12.01
N ALA A 137 -9.64 -2.17 10.68
CA ALA A 137 -8.90 -1.10 10.03
C ALA A 137 -9.79 0.09 9.69
N LEU A 138 -9.27 1.29 9.97
CA LEU A 138 -9.94 2.56 9.75
C LEU A 138 -8.97 3.56 9.13
N LEU A 139 -9.51 4.47 8.32
CA LEU A 139 -8.84 5.72 7.95
C LEU A 139 -9.77 6.90 8.27
N LEU A 140 -9.17 7.97 8.75
CA LEU A 140 -9.78 9.30 8.75
C LEU A 140 -9.09 10.11 7.67
N ASP A 141 -9.83 10.49 6.65
CA ASP A 141 -9.29 10.98 5.39
C ASP A 141 -8.31 9.95 4.79
N ASP A 142 -7.04 10.26 4.67
CA ASP A 142 -6.02 9.32 4.19
C ASP A 142 -5.11 8.79 5.31
N ALA A 143 -5.38 9.17 6.57
CA ALA A 143 -4.55 8.82 7.70
C ALA A 143 -5.11 7.65 8.51
N PRO A 144 -4.28 6.69 8.94
CA PRO A 144 -4.72 5.59 9.78
C PRO A 144 -5.29 6.08 11.11
N LEU A 145 -6.46 5.56 11.47
CA LEU A 145 -7.12 5.87 12.73
C LEU A 145 -7.24 4.59 13.57
N PRO A 146 -6.63 4.51 14.77
CA PRO A 146 -6.81 3.36 15.65
C PRO A 146 -8.27 3.23 16.11
N ALA A 147 -8.86 2.04 16.01
CA ALA A 147 -10.24 1.79 16.43
C ALA A 147 -10.51 2.19 17.90
N PRO A 148 -9.61 1.93 18.88
CA PRO A 148 -9.80 2.42 20.24
C PRO A 148 -9.88 3.95 20.36
N ALA A 149 -9.16 4.69 19.52
CA ALA A 149 -9.20 6.15 19.53
C ALA A 149 -10.56 6.67 19.00
N LEU A 150 -11.09 6.06 17.94
CA LEU A 150 -12.43 6.38 17.44
C LEU A 150 -13.50 6.08 18.50
N LEU A 151 -13.47 4.89 19.12
CA LEU A 151 -14.44 4.52 20.17
C LEU A 151 -14.41 5.49 21.34
N ALA A 152 -13.22 5.85 21.82
CA ALA A 152 -13.08 6.83 22.90
C ALA A 152 -13.59 8.22 22.51
N TRP A 153 -13.42 8.61 21.25
CA TRP A 153 -13.96 9.87 20.73
C TRP A 153 -15.49 9.83 20.63
N LEU A 154 -16.07 8.73 20.15
CA LEU A 154 -17.53 8.55 20.06
C LEU A 154 -18.22 8.62 21.42
N ASP A 155 -17.54 8.20 22.49
CA ASP A 155 -18.04 8.22 23.88
C ASP A 155 -17.78 9.59 24.58
N SER A 156 -17.29 10.59 23.85
CA SER A 156 -16.91 11.88 24.42
C SER A 156 -17.53 13.05 23.66
N ASP A 157 -17.60 14.23 24.30
CA ASP A 157 -17.97 15.50 23.67
C ASP A 157 -16.76 16.22 23.03
N GLN A 158 -15.71 15.47 22.61
CA GLN A 158 -14.50 16.08 22.07
C GLN A 158 -14.68 16.55 20.64
N ASP A 159 -13.98 17.64 20.31
CA ASP A 159 -13.91 18.17 18.95
C ASP A 159 -13.20 17.19 17.98
N VAL A 160 -13.50 17.28 16.70
CA VAL A 160 -12.87 16.51 15.62
C VAL A 160 -11.34 16.67 15.59
N THR A 161 -10.81 17.79 16.06
CA THR A 161 -9.36 18.00 16.20
C THR A 161 -8.67 16.95 17.08
N ALA A 162 -9.35 16.45 18.12
CA ALA A 162 -8.82 15.36 18.94
C ALA A 162 -8.74 14.05 18.15
N LEU A 163 -9.73 13.78 17.31
CA LEU A 163 -9.75 12.60 16.43
C LEU A 163 -8.66 12.67 15.36
N LEU A 164 -8.47 13.85 14.75
CA LEU A 164 -7.40 14.09 13.79
C LEU A 164 -6.01 13.93 14.40
N ALA A 165 -5.85 14.40 15.64
CA ALA A 165 -4.59 14.23 16.40
C ALA A 165 -4.30 12.77 16.80
N ALA A 166 -5.33 11.92 16.86
CA ALA A 166 -5.20 10.50 17.17
C ALA A 166 -4.76 9.64 15.98
N THR A 167 -4.76 10.20 14.77
CA THR A 167 -4.23 9.49 13.60
C THR A 167 -2.73 9.28 13.78
N ALA A 168 -2.27 8.05 13.63
CA ALA A 168 -0.90 7.67 13.93
C ALA A 168 -0.27 6.85 12.80
N ALA A 169 1.06 6.87 12.74
CA ALA A 169 1.78 5.88 11.96
C ALA A 169 1.48 4.47 12.50
N PRO A 170 1.41 3.44 11.62
CA PRO A 170 1.13 2.08 12.06
C PRO A 170 2.17 1.60 13.06
N ALA A 171 1.70 0.97 14.14
CA ALA A 171 2.59 0.29 15.07
C ALA A 171 3.31 -0.87 14.35
N PRO A 172 4.58 -1.14 14.66
CA PRO A 172 5.27 -2.29 14.10
C PRO A 172 4.57 -3.57 14.52
N THR A 173 4.31 -4.46 13.55
CA THR A 173 3.69 -5.75 13.82
C THR A 173 4.69 -6.64 14.58
N PRO A 174 4.34 -7.20 15.74
CA PRO A 174 5.23 -8.07 16.49
C PRO A 174 5.47 -9.37 15.71
N VAL A 175 6.72 -9.79 15.63
CA VAL A 175 7.11 -11.09 15.09
C VAL A 175 7.10 -12.11 16.23
N LEU A 176 6.31 -13.18 16.09
CA LEU A 176 6.26 -14.28 17.05
C LEU A 176 7.22 -15.39 16.62
N GLY A 177 8.02 -15.89 17.55
CA GLY A 177 9.01 -16.94 17.30
C GLY A 177 10.34 -16.41 16.74
N GLU A 178 11.13 -17.31 16.13
CA GLU A 178 12.43 -16.96 15.55
C GLU A 178 12.25 -16.23 14.21
N ALA A 179 12.70 -14.98 14.17
CA ALA A 179 12.62 -14.13 12.98
C ALA A 179 13.82 -14.38 12.06
N LEU A 180 13.68 -15.28 11.07
CA LEU A 180 14.73 -15.50 10.06
C LEU A 180 14.64 -14.48 8.92
N LEU A 181 13.51 -14.47 8.20
CA LEU A 181 13.31 -13.58 7.05
C LEU A 181 13.12 -12.11 7.47
N ALA A 182 12.51 -11.89 8.62
CA ALA A 182 12.21 -10.57 9.16
C ALA A 182 13.17 -10.14 10.28
N ALA A 183 14.37 -10.75 10.37
CA ALA A 183 15.29 -10.53 11.48
C ALA A 183 15.72 -9.06 11.65
N ASP A 184 15.85 -8.34 10.55
CA ASP A 184 16.32 -6.96 10.53
C ASP A 184 15.18 -5.93 10.41
N VAL A 185 13.93 -6.36 10.21
CA VAL A 185 12.77 -5.47 10.15
C VAL A 185 12.62 -4.73 11.49
N GLY A 186 12.54 -3.41 11.44
CA GLY A 186 12.52 -2.54 12.61
C GLY A 186 13.87 -2.33 13.29
N ARG A 187 14.95 -2.91 12.75
CA ARG A 187 16.34 -2.74 13.24
C ARG A 187 17.21 -2.05 12.21
N VAL A 188 16.99 -2.31 10.92
CA VAL A 188 17.64 -1.63 9.81
C VAL A 188 16.84 -0.40 9.42
N ASP A 189 17.52 0.69 9.06
CA ASP A 189 16.89 1.82 8.39
C ASP A 189 16.60 1.42 6.93
N PRO A 190 15.33 1.26 6.53
CA PRO A 190 14.97 0.81 5.19
C PRO A 190 15.33 1.80 4.07
N TYR A 191 15.75 3.01 4.41
CA TYR A 191 16.22 4.04 3.48
C TYR A 191 17.74 4.19 3.46
N SER A 192 18.47 3.42 4.28
CA SER A 192 19.92 3.50 4.40
C SER A 192 20.63 2.24 3.92
N LEU A 193 21.17 2.31 2.70
CA LEU A 193 22.03 1.24 2.18
C LEU A 193 23.23 0.97 3.10
N ALA A 194 23.83 2.03 3.66
CA ALA A 194 24.97 1.90 4.56
C ALA A 194 24.64 1.15 5.84
N ASP A 195 23.44 1.35 6.44
CA ASP A 195 23.02 0.61 7.62
C ASP A 195 22.78 -0.88 7.28
N TYR A 196 22.18 -1.18 6.14
CA TYR A 196 22.01 -2.55 5.67
C TYR A 196 23.37 -3.27 5.51
N GLU A 197 24.36 -2.62 4.87
CA GLU A 197 25.70 -3.18 4.69
C GLU A 197 26.46 -3.39 6.02
N GLN A 198 26.34 -2.45 6.97
CA GLN A 198 26.94 -2.58 8.30
C GLN A 198 26.38 -3.78 9.07
N ARG A 199 25.15 -4.19 8.80
CA ARG A 199 24.52 -5.38 9.39
C ARG A 199 24.80 -6.67 8.63
N GLY A 200 25.73 -6.65 7.70
CA GLY A 200 26.12 -7.81 6.89
C GLY A 200 25.34 -7.97 5.59
N GLY A 201 24.57 -6.99 5.20
CA GLY A 201 23.88 -6.96 3.92
C GLY A 201 24.85 -7.09 2.74
N PHE A 202 24.39 -7.73 1.68
CA PHE A 202 25.15 -8.11 0.48
C PHE A 202 26.34 -9.05 0.73
N ALA A 203 26.53 -9.58 1.94
CA ALA A 203 27.62 -10.51 2.21
C ALA A 203 27.43 -11.82 1.41
N ALA A 204 26.23 -12.36 1.37
CA ALA A 204 25.91 -13.56 0.60
C ALA A 204 26.06 -13.32 -0.90
N LEU A 205 25.63 -12.17 -1.41
CA LEU A 205 25.83 -11.80 -2.81
C LEU A 205 27.32 -11.68 -3.17
N ARG A 206 28.12 -10.98 -2.35
CA ARG A 206 29.57 -10.87 -2.57
C ARG A 206 30.25 -12.24 -2.58
N GLN A 207 29.87 -13.13 -1.65
CA GLN A 207 30.35 -14.50 -1.62
C GLN A 207 29.97 -15.27 -2.90
N ALA A 208 28.72 -15.20 -3.32
CA ALA A 208 28.26 -15.86 -4.52
C ALA A 208 29.03 -15.41 -5.77
N LEU A 209 29.18 -14.09 -5.95
CA LEU A 209 29.86 -13.52 -7.11
C LEU A 209 31.39 -13.76 -7.11
N SER A 210 32.02 -13.93 -5.94
CA SER A 210 33.47 -14.06 -5.87
C SER A 210 33.99 -15.52 -5.92
N VAL A 211 33.26 -16.48 -5.35
CA VAL A 211 33.75 -17.85 -5.16
C VAL A 211 32.79 -18.97 -5.55
N MET A 212 31.57 -18.66 -5.99
CA MET A 212 30.60 -19.67 -6.38
C MET A 212 30.25 -19.57 -7.86
N THR A 213 29.99 -20.70 -8.49
CA THR A 213 29.36 -20.71 -9.82
C THR A 213 27.84 -20.58 -9.69
N PRO A 214 27.11 -20.11 -10.73
CA PRO A 214 25.64 -20.09 -10.73
C PRO A 214 25.03 -21.43 -10.32
N ALA A 215 25.56 -22.54 -10.84
CA ALA A 215 25.09 -23.89 -10.47
C ALA A 215 25.31 -24.22 -8.99
N ALA A 216 26.43 -23.77 -8.40
CA ALA A 216 26.70 -23.97 -6.97
C ALA A 216 25.74 -23.15 -6.09
N VAL A 217 25.31 -21.97 -6.54
CA VAL A 217 24.26 -21.18 -5.83
C VAL A 217 22.94 -21.92 -5.87
N VAL A 218 22.52 -22.44 -7.02
CA VAL A 218 21.29 -23.26 -7.13
C VAL A 218 21.34 -24.45 -6.20
N GLN A 219 22.48 -25.19 -6.17
CA GLN A 219 22.66 -26.34 -5.27
C GLN A 219 22.56 -25.96 -3.80
N ALA A 220 23.13 -24.81 -3.40
CA ALA A 220 23.02 -24.31 -2.03
C ALA A 220 21.56 -24.01 -1.63
N ILE A 221 20.78 -23.41 -2.53
CA ILE A 221 19.36 -23.14 -2.31
C ILE A 221 18.56 -24.44 -2.24
N GLU A 222 18.85 -25.45 -3.09
CA GLU A 222 18.24 -26.79 -3.01
C GLU A 222 18.53 -27.46 -1.65
N ALA A 223 19.80 -27.46 -1.24
CA ALA A 223 20.23 -28.05 0.00
C ALA A 223 19.64 -27.38 1.25
N SER A 224 19.33 -26.08 1.16
CA SER A 224 18.70 -25.33 2.26
C SER A 224 17.25 -25.74 2.54
N GLY A 225 16.60 -26.42 1.61
CA GLY A 225 15.18 -26.75 1.71
C GLY A 225 14.24 -25.53 1.67
N LEU A 226 14.71 -24.36 1.24
CA LEU A 226 13.91 -23.14 1.14
C LEU A 226 12.71 -23.37 0.21
N VAL A 227 11.51 -23.01 0.71
CA VAL A 227 10.26 -23.09 -0.05
C VAL A 227 9.62 -21.71 -0.20
N GLY A 228 8.79 -21.56 -1.24
CA GLY A 228 8.03 -20.36 -1.49
C GLY A 228 7.04 -20.05 -0.36
N ARG A 229 6.78 -18.76 -0.15
CA ARG A 229 5.85 -18.26 0.89
C ARG A 229 4.56 -17.66 0.31
N GLY A 230 4.32 -17.86 -0.98
CA GLY A 230 3.10 -17.42 -1.66
C GLY A 230 1.91 -18.41 -1.58
N GLY A 231 1.96 -19.39 -0.67
CA GLY A 231 0.88 -20.35 -0.41
C GLY A 231 1.18 -21.78 -0.88
N ALA A 232 1.77 -21.98 -2.08
CA ALA A 232 2.02 -23.30 -2.65
C ALA A 232 3.21 -24.06 -2.01
N ALA A 233 4.07 -23.39 -1.23
CA ALA A 233 5.27 -23.95 -0.62
C ALA A 233 6.21 -24.67 -1.62
N PHE A 234 6.23 -24.23 -2.88
CA PHE A 234 7.06 -24.86 -3.91
C PHE A 234 8.56 -24.71 -3.59
N PRO A 235 9.39 -25.78 -3.75
CA PRO A 235 10.82 -25.72 -3.47
C PRO A 235 11.55 -24.69 -4.34
N THR A 236 12.16 -23.69 -3.71
CA THR A 236 12.79 -22.56 -4.41
C THR A 236 13.96 -23.01 -5.29
N GLY A 237 14.81 -23.91 -4.79
CA GLY A 237 15.94 -24.44 -5.55
C GLY A 237 15.52 -25.18 -6.82
N VAL A 238 14.45 -25.98 -6.75
CA VAL A 238 13.89 -26.68 -7.93
C VAL A 238 13.41 -25.66 -8.97
N LYS A 239 12.74 -24.60 -8.53
CA LYS A 239 12.30 -23.51 -9.42
C LYS A 239 13.47 -22.81 -10.09
N TRP A 240 14.53 -22.50 -9.34
CA TRP A 240 15.73 -21.87 -9.87
C TRP A 240 16.47 -22.77 -10.86
N ARG A 241 16.58 -24.07 -10.57
CA ARG A 241 17.17 -25.04 -11.50
C ARG A 241 16.41 -25.10 -12.81
N SER A 242 15.09 -25.26 -12.76
CA SER A 242 14.28 -25.29 -13.98
C SER A 242 14.45 -24.01 -14.81
N ALA A 243 14.55 -22.85 -14.17
CA ALA A 243 14.81 -21.60 -14.86
C ALA A 243 16.24 -21.52 -15.42
N ALA A 244 17.23 -22.07 -14.69
CA ALA A 244 18.62 -22.11 -15.16
C ALA A 244 18.79 -23.03 -16.39
N ASP A 245 18.09 -24.17 -16.39
CA ASP A 245 18.14 -25.18 -17.46
C ASP A 245 17.37 -24.78 -18.73
N GLU A 246 16.47 -23.78 -18.63
CA GLU A 246 15.72 -23.27 -19.79
C GLU A 246 16.68 -22.62 -20.79
N PRO A 247 16.67 -23.03 -22.09
CA PRO A 247 17.57 -22.48 -23.11
C PRO A 247 17.19 -21.05 -23.57
N ALA A 248 15.95 -20.62 -23.30
CA ALA A 248 15.48 -19.30 -23.75
C ALA A 248 16.20 -18.14 -23.04
N THR A 249 16.48 -17.07 -23.79
CA THR A 249 17.10 -15.83 -23.31
C THR A 249 16.35 -14.62 -23.86
N PRO A 250 16.28 -13.49 -23.14
CA PRO A 250 16.81 -13.28 -21.79
C PRO A 250 15.97 -14.00 -20.71
N LYS A 251 16.61 -14.36 -19.60
CA LYS A 251 15.92 -14.83 -18.39
C LYS A 251 15.70 -13.64 -17.46
N MET A 252 14.53 -13.55 -16.85
CA MET A 252 14.16 -12.43 -16.00
C MET A 252 13.75 -12.92 -14.61
N VAL A 253 14.08 -12.13 -13.59
CA VAL A 253 13.57 -12.28 -12.24
C VAL A 253 12.53 -11.20 -12.01
N VAL A 254 11.31 -11.61 -11.69
CA VAL A 254 10.19 -10.69 -11.42
C VAL A 254 9.79 -10.82 -9.95
N CYS A 255 9.82 -9.72 -9.22
CA CYS A 255 9.23 -9.64 -7.89
C CYS A 255 7.71 -9.48 -8.03
N ASN A 256 6.96 -10.51 -7.68
CA ASN A 256 5.53 -10.36 -7.48
C ASN A 256 5.30 -9.82 -6.07
N ALA A 257 4.95 -8.55 -5.96
CA ALA A 257 4.64 -7.86 -4.72
C ALA A 257 3.13 -7.56 -4.58
N ASP A 258 2.29 -8.19 -5.39
CA ASP A 258 0.84 -8.16 -5.23
C ASP A 258 0.46 -9.03 -4.03
N GLU A 259 -0.05 -8.40 -2.99
CA GLU A 259 -0.51 -9.02 -1.74
C GLU A 259 -1.95 -8.62 -1.50
N SER A 260 -2.84 -9.19 -2.32
CA SER A 260 -4.26 -8.83 -2.40
C SER A 260 -5.18 -9.67 -1.52
N GLU A 261 -4.69 -10.78 -0.94
CA GLU A 261 -5.50 -11.61 -0.05
C GLU A 261 -5.75 -10.92 1.29
N THR A 262 -7.02 -10.71 1.61
CA THR A 262 -7.44 -10.13 2.89
C THR A 262 -6.88 -10.91 4.08
N GLY A 263 -6.25 -10.20 5.01
CA GLY A 263 -5.57 -10.80 6.17
C GLY A 263 -4.10 -11.12 5.94
N THR A 264 -3.59 -10.99 4.70
CA THR A 264 -2.18 -11.19 4.36
C THR A 264 -1.44 -9.85 4.31
N PHE A 265 -0.31 -9.73 5.01
CA PHE A 265 0.50 -8.50 5.08
C PHE A 265 2.01 -8.77 5.28
N LYS A 266 2.47 -10.01 5.01
CA LYS A 266 3.86 -10.42 5.19
C LYS A 266 4.82 -9.73 4.21
N ASP A 267 4.39 -9.58 2.94
CA ASP A 267 5.25 -9.02 1.89
C ASP A 267 5.41 -7.51 2.09
N ARG A 268 4.32 -6.82 2.43
CA ARG A 268 4.39 -5.40 2.80
C ARG A 268 5.33 -5.17 3.99
N TYR A 269 5.27 -6.04 5.01
CA TYR A 269 6.12 -5.95 6.19
C TYR A 269 7.61 -6.04 5.83
N LEU A 270 7.97 -6.98 4.94
CA LEU A 270 9.35 -7.14 4.46
C LEU A 270 9.78 -5.98 3.55
N LEU A 271 8.92 -5.61 2.58
CA LEU A 271 9.22 -4.53 1.62
C LEU A 271 9.43 -3.17 2.29
N GLN A 272 8.63 -2.85 3.31
CA GLN A 272 8.74 -1.60 4.04
C GLN A 272 9.87 -1.61 5.08
N GLY A 273 10.17 -2.78 5.64
CA GLY A 273 11.10 -2.90 6.76
C GLY A 273 12.53 -3.29 6.39
N ASP A 274 12.74 -3.99 5.27
CA ASP A 274 14.09 -4.44 4.81
C ASP A 274 14.11 -4.62 3.27
N PRO A 275 13.90 -3.55 2.48
CA PRO A 275 13.85 -3.63 1.02
C PRO A 275 15.15 -4.09 0.38
N PHE A 276 16.30 -3.79 0.99
CA PHE A 276 17.60 -4.17 0.46
C PHE A 276 17.81 -5.69 0.46
N ARG A 277 17.24 -6.41 1.41
CA ARG A 277 17.24 -7.89 1.45
C ARG A 277 16.54 -8.48 0.23
N LEU A 278 15.42 -7.88 -0.19
CA LEU A 278 14.74 -8.30 -1.40
C LEU A 278 15.59 -8.05 -2.64
N ILE A 279 16.24 -6.88 -2.75
CA ILE A 279 17.14 -6.54 -3.87
C ILE A 279 18.31 -7.53 -3.92
N GLU A 280 18.94 -7.83 -2.78
CA GLU A 280 20.01 -8.84 -2.70
C GLU A 280 19.52 -10.22 -3.17
N ALA A 281 18.35 -10.66 -2.69
CA ALA A 281 17.77 -11.96 -3.06
C ALA A 281 17.45 -12.05 -4.56
N MET A 282 16.89 -10.98 -5.15
CA MET A 282 16.61 -10.93 -6.60
C MET A 282 17.89 -10.96 -7.42
N THR A 283 18.93 -10.25 -6.98
CA THR A 283 20.25 -10.24 -7.65
C THR A 283 20.90 -11.62 -7.58
N LEU A 284 20.84 -12.29 -6.43
CA LEU A 284 21.31 -13.68 -6.28
C LEU A 284 20.54 -14.65 -7.21
N ALA A 285 19.21 -14.49 -7.30
CA ALA A 285 18.39 -15.30 -8.19
C ALA A 285 18.78 -15.08 -9.67
N ALA A 286 18.97 -13.83 -10.08
CA ALA A 286 19.36 -13.49 -11.44
C ALA A 286 20.73 -14.10 -11.79
N TYR A 287 21.70 -14.00 -10.88
CA TYR A 287 23.01 -14.65 -11.03
C TYR A 287 22.87 -16.17 -11.16
N ALA A 288 22.11 -16.80 -10.26
CA ALA A 288 21.95 -18.25 -10.20
C ALA A 288 21.31 -18.84 -11.46
N ILE A 289 20.31 -18.16 -12.05
CA ILE A 289 19.64 -18.61 -13.28
C ILE A 289 20.35 -18.11 -14.54
N GLN A 290 21.45 -17.38 -14.43
CA GLN A 290 22.15 -16.72 -15.53
C GLN A 290 21.26 -15.75 -16.29
N GLY A 291 20.45 -15.02 -15.56
CA GLY A 291 19.59 -13.97 -16.08
C GLY A 291 20.42 -12.82 -16.68
N GLN A 292 19.96 -12.31 -17.82
CA GLN A 292 20.41 -11.02 -18.33
C GLN A 292 19.32 -10.01 -17.94
N GLY A 293 19.65 -9.02 -17.15
CA GLY A 293 18.67 -8.05 -16.76
C GLY A 293 19.32 -6.77 -16.20
N GLU A 294 18.76 -5.64 -16.58
CA GLU A 294 18.89 -4.41 -15.80
C GLU A 294 17.98 -4.54 -14.57
N VAL A 295 18.52 -4.25 -13.38
CA VAL A 295 17.80 -4.24 -12.12
C VAL A 295 17.10 -2.90 -11.94
#